data_f2623e0a0031531b234ae8d956697642
#
_entry.id   f2623e0a0031531b234ae8d956697642
#
_cell.length_a   1.000
_cell.length_b   1.000
_cell.length_c   1.000
_cell.angle_alpha   90.00
_cell.angle_beta   90.00
_cell.angle_gamma   90.00
#
_symmetry.space_group_name_H-M   'P 1'
#
loop_
_entity.id
_entity.type
_entity.pdbx_description
1 polymer ?
#
loop_
_entity_poly.entity_id
_entity_poly.type
_entity_poly.pdbx_seq_one_letter_code
_entity_poly.pdbx_strand_id
1 'polypeptide(L)'
;MMMLNLKKLSRVKIPLLILAFGFLSLTACQSDFTKLVKAEAATGEKYTDLIFNIKMGQTQKDFYTQCWELNKKGLISQGPGNQSVLYVIDSTSTFFPSDNKIDMLFYGVFDDKKNIVGMKMKFSYAAWAPWNEDLQSDDLMNQLSSDLLAPYPGNNFIDFDTKDEAHPAKVKIDGDRQIHMFILDSRYVELRIENTLLKYNL
;
A
#
# COMPACT_ATOMS: atom_id res chain seq x y z
N MET A 1 -22.96 -40.83 -71.59
CA MET A 1 -23.18 -41.26 -70.22
C MET A 1 -21.92 -40.94 -69.41
N MET A 2 -21.91 -39.77 -68.74
CA MET A 2 -20.70 -39.21 -68.15
C MET A 2 -21.03 -38.78 -66.74
N MET A 3 -20.60 -39.60 -65.76
CA MET A 3 -20.82 -39.32 -64.34
C MET A 3 -19.77 -38.32 -63.85
N LEU A 4 -20.25 -37.15 -63.44
CA LEU A 4 -19.43 -36.16 -62.77
C LEU A 4 -19.17 -36.57 -61.33
N ASN A 5 -17.90 -36.61 -60.94
CA ASN A 5 -17.43 -36.94 -59.65
C ASN A 5 -17.38 -35.69 -58.76
N LEU A 6 -18.38 -35.46 -57.94
CA LEU A 6 -18.50 -34.38 -56.96
C LEU A 6 -18.08 -34.89 -55.59
N LYS A 7 -16.79 -34.93 -55.30
CA LYS A 7 -16.29 -35.14 -53.92
C LYS A 7 -14.86 -34.65 -53.75
N LYS A 8 -14.68 -33.33 -53.60
CA LYS A 8 -13.46 -32.83 -52.95
C LYS A 8 -13.53 -31.30 -52.71
N LEU A 9 -14.40 -30.86 -51.83
CA LEU A 9 -14.30 -29.52 -51.26
C LEU A 9 -15.10 -29.48 -49.94
N SER A 10 -14.49 -29.63 -48.80
CA SER A 10 -14.95 -29.02 -47.54
C SER A 10 -14.34 -29.63 -46.27
N ARG A 11 -13.05 -29.87 -46.19
CA ARG A 11 -12.46 -30.38 -44.91
C ARG A 11 -11.32 -29.54 -44.30
N VAL A 12 -11.04 -28.34 -44.80
CA VAL A 12 -9.80 -27.64 -44.33
C VAL A 12 -10.13 -26.33 -43.57
N LYS A 13 -11.34 -25.84 -43.55
CA LYS A 13 -11.60 -24.50 -42.97
C LYS A 13 -12.15 -24.47 -41.53
N ILE A 14 -12.63 -25.56 -40.99
CA ILE A 14 -13.24 -25.59 -39.64
C ILE A 14 -12.15 -25.53 -38.50
N PRO A 15 -11.02 -26.27 -38.56
CA PRO A 15 -10.06 -26.23 -37.46
C PRO A 15 -9.30 -24.89 -37.35
N LEU A 16 -9.12 -24.16 -38.45
CA LEU A 16 -8.42 -22.85 -38.43
C LEU A 16 -9.26 -21.74 -37.78
N LEU A 17 -10.58 -21.81 -37.95
CA LEU A 17 -11.49 -20.83 -37.35
C LEU A 17 -11.64 -21.05 -35.82
N ILE A 18 -11.61 -22.30 -35.36
CA ILE A 18 -11.67 -22.63 -33.93
C ILE A 18 -10.35 -22.23 -33.24
N LEU A 19 -9.19 -22.36 -33.90
CA LEU A 19 -7.91 -21.92 -33.37
C LEU A 19 -7.83 -20.40 -33.23
N ALA A 20 -8.41 -19.66 -34.18
CA ALA A 20 -8.46 -18.18 -34.12
C ALA A 20 -9.39 -17.65 -33.02
N PHE A 21 -10.48 -18.36 -32.72
CA PHE A 21 -11.44 -17.98 -31.65
C PHE A 21 -10.90 -18.33 -30.25
N GLY A 22 -10.05 -19.34 -30.12
CA GLY A 22 -9.38 -19.72 -28.87
C GLY A 22 -8.31 -18.73 -28.40
N PHE A 23 -7.73 -17.93 -29.31
CA PHE A 23 -6.71 -16.93 -28.96
C PHE A 23 -7.27 -15.60 -28.46
N LEU A 24 -8.55 -15.30 -28.72
CA LEU A 24 -9.20 -14.06 -28.29
C LEU A 24 -9.74 -14.09 -26.83
N SER A 25 -9.74 -15.25 -26.18
CA SER A 25 -10.26 -15.39 -24.81
C SER A 25 -9.19 -15.32 -23.71
N LEU A 26 -7.92 -15.01 -24.06
CA LEU A 26 -6.83 -14.85 -23.11
C LEU A 26 -6.57 -13.39 -22.66
N THR A 27 -7.50 -12.46 -22.91
CA THR A 27 -7.52 -11.22 -22.18
C THR A 27 -8.01 -11.52 -20.76
N ALA A 28 -7.10 -12.07 -19.97
CA ALA A 28 -7.28 -12.25 -18.54
C ALA A 28 -7.79 -10.92 -17.96
N CYS A 29 -8.93 -10.95 -17.32
CA CYS A 29 -9.52 -9.82 -16.61
C CYS A 29 -8.53 -9.40 -15.52
N GLN A 30 -7.61 -8.48 -15.82
CA GLN A 30 -6.72 -7.91 -14.81
C GLN A 30 -7.59 -7.08 -13.89
N SER A 31 -7.45 -7.28 -12.57
CA SER A 31 -8.14 -6.43 -11.59
C SER A 31 -7.74 -4.97 -11.81
N ASP A 32 -8.63 -4.04 -11.48
CA ASP A 32 -8.35 -2.60 -11.62
C ASP A 32 -7.12 -2.19 -10.80
N PHE A 33 -6.90 -2.85 -9.67
CA PHE A 33 -5.67 -2.74 -8.89
C PHE A 33 -4.41 -3.09 -9.70
N THR A 34 -4.41 -4.23 -10.42
CA THR A 34 -3.25 -4.64 -11.24
C THR A 34 -2.98 -3.66 -12.38
N LYS A 35 -4.04 -3.10 -12.98
CA LYS A 35 -3.91 -2.06 -14.01
C LYS A 35 -3.29 -0.79 -13.44
N LEU A 36 -3.74 -0.35 -12.25
CA LEU A 36 -3.20 0.82 -11.56
C LEU A 36 -1.72 0.62 -11.23
N VAL A 37 -1.35 -0.52 -10.62
CA VAL A 37 0.06 -0.84 -10.32
C VAL A 37 0.95 -0.75 -11.56
N LYS A 38 0.50 -1.31 -12.68
CA LYS A 38 1.27 -1.27 -13.94
C LYS A 38 1.35 0.12 -14.54
N ALA A 39 0.26 0.89 -14.48
CA ALA A 39 0.23 2.26 -14.98
C ALA A 39 1.20 3.15 -14.19
N GLU A 40 1.16 3.07 -12.86
CA GLU A 40 2.06 3.84 -11.99
C GLU A 40 3.52 3.40 -12.14
N ALA A 41 3.79 2.10 -12.21
CA ALA A 41 5.14 1.58 -12.47
C ALA A 41 5.71 2.07 -13.81
N ALA A 42 4.86 2.23 -14.83
CA ALA A 42 5.26 2.73 -16.15
C ALA A 42 5.61 4.22 -16.17
N THR A 43 5.23 5.02 -15.16
CA THR A 43 5.62 6.44 -15.07
C THR A 43 7.13 6.60 -14.84
N GLY A 44 7.77 5.60 -14.23
CA GLY A 44 9.18 5.63 -13.83
C GLY A 44 9.46 6.56 -12.64
N GLU A 45 8.45 7.16 -12.03
CA GLU A 45 8.59 8.00 -10.85
C GLU A 45 9.01 7.19 -9.62
N LYS A 46 9.89 7.80 -8.80
CA LYS A 46 10.45 7.15 -7.60
C LYS A 46 10.16 7.96 -6.36
N TYR A 47 9.58 7.30 -5.37
CA TYR A 47 9.23 7.88 -4.08
C TYR A 47 9.94 7.12 -2.97
N THR A 48 11.00 7.68 -2.45
CA THR A 48 11.82 7.06 -1.40
C THR A 48 11.51 7.57 0.00
N ASP A 49 10.85 8.72 0.11
CA ASP A 49 10.59 9.37 1.40
C ASP A 49 9.58 8.57 2.23
N LEU A 50 9.93 8.36 3.51
CA LEU A 50 9.08 7.69 4.50
C LEU A 50 8.58 8.73 5.52
N ILE A 51 9.26 8.89 6.65
CA ILE A 51 8.91 9.88 7.68
C ILE A 51 10.19 10.49 8.27
N PHE A 52 10.15 11.75 8.71
CA PHE A 52 11.27 12.42 9.37
C PHE A 52 12.60 12.40 8.58
N ASN A 53 12.53 12.50 7.26
CA ASN A 53 13.64 12.35 6.32
C ASN A 53 14.28 10.93 6.31
N ILE A 54 13.64 9.95 6.90
CA ILE A 54 13.98 8.53 6.70
C ILE A 54 13.57 8.16 5.28
N LYS A 55 14.46 7.45 4.57
CA LYS A 55 14.24 7.08 3.17
C LYS A 55 14.44 5.59 2.94
N MET A 56 13.74 5.03 1.98
CA MET A 56 14.05 3.70 1.46
C MET A 56 15.49 3.66 0.97
N GLY A 57 16.15 2.53 1.13
CA GLY A 57 17.55 2.32 0.77
C GLY A 57 18.57 2.74 1.82
N GLN A 58 18.21 3.51 2.84
CA GLN A 58 19.08 3.79 3.98
C GLN A 58 19.38 2.52 4.77
N THR A 59 20.53 2.49 5.45
CA THR A 59 20.89 1.34 6.28
C THR A 59 20.13 1.32 7.60
N GLN A 60 19.99 0.14 8.20
CA GLN A 60 19.43 -0.03 9.54
C GLN A 60 20.18 0.83 10.58
N LYS A 61 21.50 0.98 10.43
CA LYS A 61 22.30 1.83 11.31
C LYS A 61 21.88 3.30 11.18
N ASP A 62 21.69 3.79 9.96
CA ASP A 62 21.26 5.18 9.73
C ASP A 62 19.87 5.42 10.32
N PHE A 63 18.95 4.47 10.16
CA PHE A 63 17.63 4.51 10.77
C PHE A 63 17.69 4.66 12.29
N TYR A 64 18.47 3.81 12.98
CA TYR A 64 18.59 3.90 14.43
C TYR A 64 19.30 5.18 14.89
N THR A 65 20.31 5.63 14.16
CA THR A 65 20.98 6.90 14.45
C THR A 65 19.99 8.07 14.35
N GLN A 66 19.19 8.10 13.31
CA GLN A 66 18.19 9.15 13.09
C GLN A 66 17.09 9.11 14.17
N CYS A 67 16.57 7.93 14.52
CA CYS A 67 15.62 7.78 15.61
C CYS A 67 16.21 8.26 16.94
N TRP A 68 17.47 7.96 17.21
CA TRP A 68 18.15 8.44 18.43
C TRP A 68 18.26 9.97 18.48
N GLU A 69 18.61 10.62 17.36
CA GLU A 69 18.67 12.09 17.29
C GLU A 69 17.29 12.75 17.45
N LEU A 70 16.24 12.14 16.88
CA LEU A 70 14.86 12.61 17.07
C LEU A 70 14.40 12.45 18.53
N ASN A 71 14.77 11.34 19.17
CA ASN A 71 14.46 11.09 20.58
C ASN A 71 15.15 12.11 21.51
N LYS A 72 16.42 12.43 21.27
CA LYS A 72 17.13 13.49 22.02
C LYS A 72 16.44 14.86 21.92
N LYS A 73 15.81 15.14 20.78
CA LYS A 73 15.03 16.37 20.58
C LYS A 73 13.63 16.31 21.21
N GLY A 74 13.26 15.18 21.83
CA GLY A 74 11.92 14.97 22.41
C GLY A 74 10.80 14.83 21.38
N LEU A 75 11.15 14.65 20.09
CA LEU A 75 10.13 14.53 19.02
C LEU A 75 9.49 13.14 19.00
N ILE A 76 10.25 12.13 19.39
CA ILE A 76 9.78 10.74 19.45
C ILE A 76 10.21 10.11 20.78
N SER A 77 9.58 9.01 21.12
CA SER A 77 9.94 8.20 22.28
C SER A 77 9.95 6.71 21.93
N GLN A 78 10.39 5.92 22.88
CA GLN A 78 10.38 4.46 22.74
C GLN A 78 8.95 3.94 22.82
N GLY A 79 8.57 3.10 21.87
CA GLY A 79 7.27 2.43 21.86
C GLY A 79 7.22 1.24 22.83
N PRO A 80 6.03 0.64 23.01
CA PRO A 80 5.85 -0.51 23.88
C PRO A 80 6.78 -1.67 23.52
N GLY A 81 7.35 -2.31 24.55
CA GLY A 81 8.21 -3.48 24.38
C GLY A 81 9.51 -3.24 23.60
N ASN A 82 9.93 -2.02 23.40
CA ASN A 82 11.15 -1.64 22.67
C ASN A 82 11.18 -2.12 21.20
N GLN A 83 10.01 -2.39 20.61
CA GLN A 83 9.91 -2.94 19.26
C GLN A 83 9.56 -1.91 18.20
N SER A 84 9.22 -0.70 18.61
CA SER A 84 8.80 0.40 17.74
C SER A 84 9.17 1.74 18.33
N VAL A 85 9.02 2.77 17.52
CA VAL A 85 9.18 4.17 17.89
C VAL A 85 7.78 4.76 18.04
N LEU A 86 7.53 5.53 19.10
CA LEU A 86 6.29 6.26 19.32
C LEU A 86 6.47 7.73 18.92
N TYR A 87 5.59 8.20 18.06
CA TYR A 87 5.37 9.61 17.76
C TYR A 87 3.91 9.98 18.10
N VAL A 88 3.71 11.06 18.84
CA VAL A 88 2.38 11.56 19.17
C VAL A 88 2.03 12.67 18.19
N ILE A 89 0.96 12.46 17.44
CA ILE A 89 0.42 13.45 16.50
C ILE A 89 -0.63 14.27 17.24
N ASP A 90 -0.51 15.60 17.16
CA ASP A 90 -1.44 16.57 17.71
C ASP A 90 -1.59 17.77 16.76
N SER A 91 -2.27 18.82 17.21
CA SER A 91 -2.52 20.03 16.39
C SER A 91 -1.24 20.79 15.98
N THR A 92 -0.09 20.51 16.59
CA THR A 92 1.20 21.16 16.29
C THR A 92 2.13 20.28 15.46
N SER A 93 1.71 19.07 15.15
CA SER A 93 2.53 18.07 14.48
C SER A 93 2.85 18.45 13.03
N THR A 94 4.11 18.28 12.64
CA THR A 94 4.61 18.61 11.30
C THR A 94 4.37 17.51 10.27
N PHE A 95 4.09 16.29 10.70
CA PHE A 95 3.76 15.18 9.80
C PHE A 95 2.38 15.39 9.18
N PHE A 96 1.38 15.54 10.01
CA PHE A 96 0.08 16.18 9.75
C PHE A 96 -0.51 16.62 11.10
N PRO A 97 -1.24 17.74 11.16
CA PRO A 97 -1.90 18.17 12.39
C PRO A 97 -3.17 17.36 12.65
N SER A 98 -3.53 17.16 13.93
CA SER A 98 -4.78 16.50 14.32
C SER A 98 -5.33 17.11 15.61
N ASP A 99 -6.64 17.40 15.66
CA ASP A 99 -7.30 17.90 16.86
C ASP A 99 -7.38 16.83 17.95
N ASN A 100 -7.65 15.58 17.55
CA ASN A 100 -7.55 14.44 18.44
C ASN A 100 -6.12 13.89 18.43
N LYS A 101 -5.52 13.71 19.60
CA LYS A 101 -4.20 13.09 19.69
C LYS A 101 -4.21 11.67 19.14
N ILE A 102 -3.25 11.37 18.29
CA ILE A 102 -3.06 10.06 17.68
C ILE A 102 -1.68 9.53 18.06
N ASP A 103 -1.63 8.35 18.63
CA ASP A 103 -0.41 7.61 18.85
C ASP A 103 -0.02 6.87 17.55
N MET A 104 1.15 7.17 17.01
CA MET A 104 1.72 6.49 15.86
C MET A 104 2.95 5.70 16.29
N LEU A 105 2.87 4.38 16.20
CA LEU A 105 4.00 3.48 16.37
C LEU A 105 4.58 3.14 15.02
N PHE A 106 5.88 3.36 14.79
CA PHE A 106 6.49 3.04 13.51
C PHE A 106 7.80 2.26 13.65
N TYR A 107 8.17 1.50 12.62
CA TYR A 107 9.43 0.78 12.50
C TYR A 107 9.78 0.51 11.03
N GLY A 108 11.09 0.49 10.73
CA GLY A 108 11.60 0.18 9.40
C GLY A 108 11.49 -1.31 9.07
N VAL A 109 11.16 -1.62 7.83
CA VAL A 109 11.26 -2.97 7.26
C VAL A 109 12.58 -3.06 6.50
N PHE A 110 13.40 -4.06 6.81
CA PHE A 110 14.75 -4.20 6.27
C PHE A 110 14.89 -5.47 5.43
N ASP A 111 15.67 -5.39 4.37
CA ASP A 111 16.09 -6.53 3.57
C ASP A 111 17.23 -7.33 4.28
N ASP A 112 17.69 -8.40 3.65
CA ASP A 112 18.79 -9.23 4.16
C ASP A 112 20.13 -8.47 4.26
N LYS A 113 20.29 -7.40 3.48
CA LYS A 113 21.47 -6.50 3.50
C LYS A 113 21.34 -5.38 4.53
N LYS A 114 20.25 -5.37 5.31
CA LYS A 114 19.95 -4.35 6.31
C LYS A 114 19.67 -2.96 5.74
N ASN A 115 19.15 -2.89 4.52
CA ASN A 115 18.63 -1.65 3.94
C ASN A 115 17.13 -1.55 4.16
N ILE A 116 16.61 -0.33 4.34
CA ILE A 116 15.17 -0.07 4.45
C ILE A 116 14.51 -0.33 3.10
N VAL A 117 13.56 -1.24 3.07
CA VAL A 117 12.71 -1.56 1.90
C VAL A 117 11.27 -1.14 2.09
N GLY A 118 10.92 -0.64 3.27
CA GLY A 118 9.60 -0.15 3.61
C GLY A 118 9.50 0.29 5.05
N MET A 119 8.29 0.65 5.45
CA MET A 119 7.97 1.04 6.83
C MET A 119 6.58 0.55 7.20
N LYS A 120 6.43 0.15 8.46
CA LYS A 120 5.12 -0.10 9.07
C LYS A 120 4.83 0.96 10.10
N MET A 121 3.59 1.45 10.09
CA MET A 121 3.08 2.38 11.06
C MET A 121 1.77 1.83 11.61
N LYS A 122 1.53 1.99 12.90
CA LYS A 122 0.28 1.61 13.55
C LYS A 122 -0.27 2.81 14.31
N PHE A 123 -1.48 3.19 14.00
CA PHE A 123 -2.15 4.36 14.54
C PHE A 123 -3.26 3.96 15.49
N SER A 124 -3.47 4.74 16.53
CA SER A 124 -4.67 4.70 17.39
C SER A 124 -4.93 6.07 17.97
N TYR A 125 -6.20 6.43 18.19
CA TYR A 125 -6.47 7.60 19.02
C TYR A 125 -5.92 7.37 20.43
N ALA A 126 -5.25 8.39 20.98
CA ALA A 126 -4.72 8.32 22.35
C ALA A 126 -5.82 8.18 23.40
N ALA A 127 -6.99 8.77 23.13
CA ALA A 127 -8.17 8.70 23.98
C ALA A 127 -9.16 7.59 23.58
N TRP A 128 -8.69 6.58 22.81
CA TRP A 128 -9.52 5.43 22.44
C TRP A 128 -10.06 4.71 23.69
N ALA A 129 -11.33 4.35 23.63
CA ALA A 129 -11.96 3.46 24.58
C ALA A 129 -13.08 2.66 23.88
N PRO A 130 -13.40 1.44 24.32
CA PRO A 130 -14.43 0.61 23.66
C PRO A 130 -15.82 1.24 23.59
N TRP A 131 -16.11 2.16 24.51
CA TRP A 131 -17.40 2.87 24.61
C TRP A 131 -17.39 4.26 23.96
N ASN A 132 -16.27 4.72 23.41
CA ASN A 132 -16.16 5.98 22.70
C ASN A 132 -16.37 5.77 21.21
N GLU A 133 -17.61 5.95 20.75
CA GLU A 133 -18.02 5.68 19.36
C GLU A 133 -17.34 6.61 18.35
N ASP A 134 -16.93 7.83 18.76
CA ASP A 134 -16.31 8.83 17.89
C ASP A 134 -14.80 8.62 17.69
N LEU A 135 -14.16 7.68 18.41
CA LEU A 135 -12.71 7.46 18.35
C LEU A 135 -12.37 6.00 18.04
N GLN A 136 -13.10 5.42 17.09
CA GLN A 136 -12.86 4.05 16.61
C GLN A 136 -11.96 4.02 15.38
N SER A 137 -11.50 2.84 15.02
CA SER A 137 -10.57 2.65 13.90
C SER A 137 -11.15 3.01 12.54
N ASP A 138 -12.46 2.92 12.34
CA ASP A 138 -13.13 3.32 11.11
C ASP A 138 -13.01 4.83 10.88
N ASP A 139 -13.28 5.64 11.91
CA ASP A 139 -13.13 7.09 11.85
C ASP A 139 -11.67 7.47 11.67
N LEU A 140 -10.76 6.80 12.38
CA LEU A 140 -9.33 7.00 12.23
C LEU A 140 -8.85 6.69 10.81
N MET A 141 -9.31 5.59 10.20
CA MET A 141 -8.95 5.24 8.82
C MET A 141 -9.45 6.28 7.82
N ASN A 142 -10.67 6.80 8.01
CA ASN A 142 -11.21 7.85 7.16
C ASN A 142 -10.41 9.16 7.32
N GLN A 143 -10.09 9.57 8.54
CA GLN A 143 -9.23 10.71 8.82
C GLN A 143 -7.85 10.55 8.16
N LEU A 144 -7.16 9.42 8.41
CA LEU A 144 -5.84 9.14 7.84
C LEU A 144 -5.85 9.14 6.30
N SER A 145 -6.95 8.73 5.66
CA SER A 145 -7.07 8.73 4.20
C SER A 145 -6.96 10.14 3.60
N SER A 146 -7.34 11.15 4.35
CA SER A 146 -7.24 12.57 3.96
C SER A 146 -5.92 13.18 4.40
N ASP A 147 -5.54 12.99 5.67
CA ASP A 147 -4.39 13.65 6.29
C ASP A 147 -3.06 13.19 5.69
N LEU A 148 -2.98 11.92 5.29
CA LEU A 148 -1.78 11.35 4.67
C LEU A 148 -1.53 11.80 3.23
N LEU A 149 -2.46 12.53 2.59
CA LEU A 149 -2.22 13.10 1.26
C LEU A 149 -1.20 14.24 1.30
N ALA A 150 -1.08 14.95 2.42
CA ALA A 150 -0.10 16.02 2.56
C ALA A 150 1.34 15.50 2.64
N PRO A 151 1.70 14.55 3.54
CA PRO A 151 3.04 13.99 3.58
C PRO A 151 3.34 13.01 2.43
N TYR A 152 2.31 12.43 1.81
CA TYR A 152 2.46 11.51 0.68
C TYR A 152 1.61 11.98 -0.50
N PRO A 153 2.05 13.04 -1.23
CA PRO A 153 1.30 13.56 -2.37
C PRO A 153 1.24 12.56 -3.52
N GLY A 154 0.27 12.77 -4.44
CA GLY A 154 0.01 11.94 -5.62
C GLY A 154 -1.45 11.51 -5.69
N ASN A 155 -1.71 10.24 -5.97
CA ASN A 155 -3.06 9.69 -6.10
C ASN A 155 -3.81 9.66 -4.76
N ASN A 156 -5.11 9.56 -4.81
CA ASN A 156 -5.94 9.34 -3.61
C ASN A 156 -5.85 7.88 -3.15
N PHE A 157 -6.22 7.64 -1.88
CA PHE A 157 -6.53 6.30 -1.41
C PHE A 157 -7.80 5.80 -2.08
N ILE A 158 -7.77 4.54 -2.52
CA ILE A 158 -8.93 3.82 -3.05
C ILE A 158 -9.24 2.63 -2.15
N ASP A 159 -10.50 2.25 -2.06
CA ASP A 159 -10.89 1.05 -1.34
C ASP A 159 -10.26 -0.18 -2.01
N PHE A 160 -9.71 -1.04 -1.18
CA PHE A 160 -9.11 -2.29 -1.62
C PHE A 160 -10.00 -3.44 -1.16
N ASP A 161 -10.57 -4.16 -2.14
CA ASP A 161 -11.41 -5.32 -1.87
C ASP A 161 -10.55 -6.43 -1.24
N THR A 162 -10.66 -6.56 0.05
CA THR A 162 -10.15 -7.73 0.76
C THR A 162 -11.24 -8.78 0.74
N LYS A 163 -10.88 -10.05 0.61
CA LYS A 163 -11.86 -11.15 0.72
C LYS A 163 -12.49 -11.23 2.11
N ASP A 164 -12.04 -10.41 3.03
CA ASP A 164 -12.50 -10.30 4.41
C ASP A 164 -13.19 -8.95 4.60
N GLU A 165 -14.54 -8.95 4.51
CA GLU A 165 -15.36 -7.76 4.70
C GLU A 165 -15.25 -7.17 6.12
N ALA A 166 -14.80 -7.97 7.10
CA ALA A 166 -14.61 -7.52 8.48
C ALA A 166 -13.37 -6.62 8.65
N HIS A 167 -12.46 -6.62 7.67
CA HIS A 167 -11.23 -5.83 7.71
C HIS A 167 -11.08 -4.94 6.48
N PRO A 168 -11.78 -3.78 6.47
CA PRO A 168 -11.67 -2.80 5.40
C PRO A 168 -10.22 -2.41 5.15
N ALA A 169 -9.86 -2.23 3.89
CA ALA A 169 -8.52 -1.79 3.51
C ALA A 169 -8.59 -0.71 2.44
N LYS A 170 -7.59 0.16 2.44
CA LYS A 170 -7.39 1.17 1.41
C LYS A 170 -5.97 1.07 0.87
N VAL A 171 -5.79 1.44 -0.39
CA VAL A 171 -4.48 1.46 -1.03
C VAL A 171 -4.29 2.74 -1.80
N LYS A 172 -3.06 3.24 -1.79
CA LYS A 172 -2.59 4.36 -2.60
C LYS A 172 -1.32 3.92 -3.31
N ILE A 173 -1.21 4.20 -4.60
CA ILE A 173 -0.06 3.84 -5.43
C ILE A 173 0.40 5.08 -6.17
N ASP A 174 1.68 5.40 -6.04
CA ASP A 174 2.32 6.53 -6.70
C ASP A 174 3.68 6.06 -7.23
N GLY A 175 3.85 5.95 -8.53
CA GLY A 175 5.07 5.48 -9.14
C GLY A 175 5.50 4.11 -8.56
N ASP A 176 6.67 4.07 -7.94
CA ASP A 176 7.19 2.86 -7.29
C ASP A 176 6.81 2.70 -5.80
N ARG A 177 6.01 3.61 -5.24
CA ARG A 177 5.54 3.56 -3.85
C ARG A 177 4.12 3.03 -3.76
N GLN A 178 3.90 2.10 -2.85
CA GLN A 178 2.58 1.58 -2.48
C GLN A 178 2.36 1.78 -0.98
N ILE A 179 1.22 2.36 -0.63
CA ILE A 179 0.78 2.55 0.76
C ILE A 179 -0.50 1.75 0.95
N HIS A 180 -0.44 0.73 1.80
CA HIS A 180 -1.60 -0.03 2.24
C HIS A 180 -2.02 0.41 3.63
N MET A 181 -3.31 0.54 3.84
CA MET A 181 -3.90 0.86 5.13
C MET A 181 -5.03 -0.11 5.42
N PHE A 182 -5.05 -0.72 6.60
CA PHE A 182 -6.08 -1.66 7.03
C PHE A 182 -6.40 -1.54 8.51
N ILE A 183 -7.66 -1.79 8.82
CA ILE A 183 -8.13 -1.90 10.20
C ILE A 183 -7.67 -3.25 10.75
N LEU A 184 -6.99 -3.25 11.91
CA LEU A 184 -6.60 -4.46 12.61
C LEU A 184 -7.68 -4.90 13.60
N ASP A 185 -8.28 -3.95 14.29
CA ASP A 185 -9.34 -4.11 15.28
C ASP A 185 -10.04 -2.76 15.52
N SER A 186 -10.95 -2.66 16.48
CA SER A 186 -11.67 -1.42 16.78
C SER A 186 -10.79 -0.25 17.21
N ARG A 187 -9.52 -0.49 17.56
CA ARG A 187 -8.57 0.52 18.03
C ARG A 187 -7.54 0.90 16.99
N TYR A 188 -7.01 -0.06 16.23
CA TYR A 188 -5.79 0.12 15.47
C TYR A 188 -6.01 0.10 13.96
N VAL A 189 -5.40 1.08 13.30
CA VAL A 189 -5.18 1.11 11.85
C VAL A 189 -3.70 0.87 11.59
N GLU A 190 -3.35 -0.12 10.76
CA GLU A 190 -1.97 -0.34 10.29
C GLU A 190 -1.79 0.24 8.90
N LEU A 191 -0.66 0.91 8.69
CA LEU A 191 -0.22 1.41 7.40
C LEU A 191 1.13 0.78 7.06
N ARG A 192 1.26 0.33 5.81
CA ARG A 192 2.50 -0.22 5.25
C ARG A 192 2.89 0.57 4.02
N ILE A 193 4.11 1.09 4.03
CA ILE A 193 4.73 1.71 2.85
C ILE A 193 5.76 0.75 2.32
N GLU A 194 5.66 0.39 1.03
CA GLU A 194 6.52 -0.58 0.36
C GLU A 194 6.89 -0.09 -1.04
N ASN A 195 8.00 -0.58 -1.59
CA ASN A 195 8.34 -0.36 -2.98
C ASN A 195 7.59 -1.37 -3.87
N THR A 196 6.77 -0.88 -4.78
CA THR A 196 5.92 -1.68 -5.68
C THR A 196 6.74 -2.56 -6.62
N LEU A 197 7.82 -2.01 -7.18
CA LEU A 197 8.66 -2.73 -8.13
C LEU A 197 9.36 -3.93 -7.48
N LEU A 198 9.88 -3.75 -6.26
CA LEU A 198 10.49 -4.83 -5.50
C LEU A 198 9.46 -5.89 -5.09
N LYS A 199 8.26 -5.47 -4.71
CA LYS A 199 7.20 -6.36 -4.24
C LYS A 199 6.64 -7.28 -5.33
N TYR A 200 6.49 -6.76 -6.56
CA TYR A 200 5.84 -7.48 -7.66
C TYR A 200 6.84 -7.96 -8.73
N ASN A 201 8.15 -7.75 -8.52
CA ASN A 201 9.21 -8.09 -9.48
C ASN A 201 8.94 -7.50 -10.88
N LEU A 202 8.58 -6.22 -10.94
CA LEU A 202 8.29 -5.46 -12.16
C LEU A 202 9.54 -4.78 -12.70
#